data_4ada96adc166ac1f689d5465dee96794
#
_entry.id   4ada96adc166ac1f689d5465dee96794
#
_cell.length_a   1.000
_cell.length_b   1.000
_cell.length_c   1.000
_cell.angle_alpha   90.00
_cell.angle_beta   90.00
_cell.angle_gamma   90.00
#
_symmetry.space_group_name_H-M   'P 1'
#
loop_
_entity.id
_entity.type
_entity.pdbx_description
1 polymer ?
#
loop_
_entity_poly.entity_id
_entity_poly.type
_entity_poly.pdbx_seq_one_letter_code
_entity_poly.pdbx_strand_id
1 'polypeptide(L)' 'TEARLGEGTIVNCGAVVDHHCVVEDFGHLGVGAVMAGGSVLGRGAWIQANAALGYGVKIEGGRILAPGEAVRS' A
#
# COMPACT_ATOMS: atom_id res chain seq x y z
N THR A 1 -8.31 -5.34 -10.29
CA THR A 1 -8.70 -6.73 -10.21
C THR A 1 -7.55 -7.60 -9.72
N GLU A 2 -7.87 -8.68 -9.06
CA GLU A 2 -6.91 -9.63 -8.50
C GLU A 2 -5.97 -9.02 -7.46
N ALA A 3 -6.36 -7.90 -6.87
CA ALA A 3 -5.65 -7.41 -5.69
C ALA A 3 -5.98 -8.31 -4.51
N ARG A 4 -5.02 -8.49 -3.61
CA ARG A 4 -5.20 -9.30 -2.41
C ARG A 4 -5.02 -8.45 -1.18
N LEU A 5 -6.00 -8.49 -0.29
CA LEU A 5 -5.94 -7.78 0.98
C LEU A 5 -5.94 -8.81 2.10
N GLY A 6 -4.91 -8.77 2.91
CA GLY A 6 -4.77 -9.69 4.03
C GLY A 6 -5.69 -9.35 5.19
N GLU A 7 -5.53 -10.09 6.26
CA GLU A 7 -6.34 -9.95 7.46
C GLU A 7 -6.01 -8.64 8.17
N GLY A 8 -7.03 -7.95 8.67
CA GLY A 8 -6.83 -6.74 9.46
C GLY A 8 -6.31 -5.54 8.68
N THR A 9 -6.38 -5.58 7.35
CA THR A 9 -5.92 -4.46 6.54
C THR A 9 -6.90 -3.29 6.64
N ILE A 10 -6.37 -2.07 6.53
CA ILE A 10 -7.16 -0.86 6.53
C ILE A 10 -6.90 -0.11 5.23
N VAL A 11 -7.97 0.19 4.50
CA VAL A 11 -7.89 0.96 3.26
C VAL A 11 -8.81 2.15 3.42
N ASN A 12 -8.22 3.32 3.59
CA ASN A 12 -8.99 4.53 3.88
C ASN A 12 -9.56 5.16 2.61
N CYS A 13 -10.34 6.21 2.83
CA CYS A 13 -11.10 6.90 1.81
C CYS A 13 -10.21 7.37 0.67
N GLY A 14 -10.59 7.09 -0.57
CA GLY A 14 -9.84 7.52 -1.74
C GLY A 14 -8.53 6.78 -1.98
N ALA A 15 -8.18 5.81 -1.13
CA ALA A 15 -7.00 5.00 -1.40
C ALA A 15 -7.27 4.07 -2.58
N VAL A 16 -6.22 3.81 -3.36
CA VAL A 16 -6.33 2.98 -4.57
C VAL A 16 -5.36 1.81 -4.45
N VAL A 17 -5.90 0.60 -4.59
CA VAL A 17 -5.10 -0.63 -4.69
C VAL A 17 -5.34 -1.19 -6.08
N ASP A 18 -4.37 -0.99 -6.96
CA ASP A 18 -4.50 -1.36 -8.35
C ASP A 18 -4.35 -2.88 -8.54
N HIS A 19 -4.40 -3.33 -9.79
CA HIS A 19 -4.41 -4.76 -10.10
C HIS A 19 -3.15 -5.46 -9.61
N HIS A 20 -3.28 -6.71 -9.21
CA HIS A 20 -2.19 -7.58 -8.78
C HIS A 20 -1.39 -7.05 -7.60
N CYS A 21 -1.92 -6.06 -6.87
CA CYS A 21 -1.29 -5.61 -5.64
C CYS A 21 -1.56 -6.59 -4.51
N VAL A 22 -0.66 -6.59 -3.53
CA VAL A 22 -0.84 -7.37 -2.31
C VAL A 22 -0.66 -6.46 -1.12
N VAL A 23 -1.65 -6.42 -0.25
CA VAL A 23 -1.52 -5.79 1.06
C VAL A 23 -1.48 -6.93 2.06
N GLU A 24 -0.33 -7.15 2.67
CA GLU A 24 -0.18 -8.23 3.63
C GLU A 24 -0.90 -7.88 4.92
N ASP A 25 -1.00 -8.86 5.83
CA ASP A 25 -1.81 -8.70 7.04
C ASP A 25 -1.46 -7.42 7.79
N PHE A 26 -2.49 -6.74 8.25
CA PHE A 26 -2.37 -5.51 9.05
C PHE A 26 -1.72 -4.34 8.30
N GLY A 27 -1.62 -4.42 6.99
CA GLY A 27 -1.20 -3.28 6.19
C GLY A 27 -2.21 -2.16 6.24
N HIS A 28 -1.75 -0.92 6.17
CA HIS A 28 -2.61 0.24 6.35
C HIS A 28 -2.34 1.26 5.23
N LEU A 29 -3.39 1.59 4.48
CA LEU A 29 -3.35 2.65 3.48
C LEU A 29 -4.11 3.85 4.00
N GLY A 30 -3.42 4.99 4.11
CA GLY A 30 -4.05 6.24 4.51
C GLY A 30 -4.90 6.85 3.40
N VAL A 31 -5.55 7.95 3.73
CA VAL A 31 -6.43 8.65 2.78
C VAL A 31 -5.67 9.02 1.52
N GLY A 32 -6.20 8.65 0.36
CA GLY A 32 -5.60 8.99 -0.92
C GLY A 32 -4.30 8.26 -1.25
N ALA A 33 -3.89 7.28 -0.45
CA ALA A 33 -2.69 6.51 -0.76
C ALA A 33 -2.92 5.66 -2.00
N VAL A 34 -1.87 5.42 -2.78
CA VAL A 34 -1.97 4.73 -4.07
C VAL A 34 -0.94 3.62 -4.15
N MET A 35 -1.38 2.44 -4.53
CA MET A 35 -0.50 1.32 -4.86
C MET A 35 -0.66 1.02 -6.34
N ALA A 36 0.38 1.29 -7.12
CA ALA A 36 0.37 0.98 -8.54
C ALA A 36 0.52 -0.53 -8.76
N GLY A 37 0.20 -1.00 -9.94
CA GLY A 37 0.07 -2.42 -10.23
C GLY A 37 1.25 -3.27 -9.79
N GLY A 38 0.97 -4.40 -9.19
CA GLY A 38 1.97 -5.37 -8.77
C GLY A 38 2.77 -4.98 -7.54
N SER A 39 2.46 -3.86 -6.88
CA SER A 39 3.19 -3.47 -5.68
C SER A 39 2.74 -4.28 -4.47
N VAL A 40 3.60 -4.38 -3.46
CA VAL A 40 3.35 -5.15 -2.25
C VAL A 40 3.62 -4.30 -1.03
N LEU A 41 2.62 -4.23 -0.15
CA LEU A 41 2.79 -3.60 1.15
C LEU A 41 2.97 -4.70 2.19
N GLY A 42 4.12 -4.73 2.84
CA GLY A 42 4.47 -5.78 3.76
C GLY A 42 3.64 -5.74 5.04
N ARG A 43 3.70 -6.82 5.80
CA ARG A 43 2.89 -7.00 7.01
C ARG A 43 3.09 -5.84 7.97
N GLY A 44 1.98 -5.22 8.39
CA GLY A 44 2.00 -4.13 9.34
C GLY A 44 2.60 -2.84 8.83
N ALA A 45 2.96 -2.77 7.55
CA ALA A 45 3.47 -1.52 6.98
C ALA A 45 2.33 -0.53 6.80
N TRP A 46 2.67 0.75 6.82
CA TRP A 46 1.68 1.81 6.79
C TRP A 46 2.12 2.88 5.79
N ILE A 47 1.34 3.06 4.74
CA ILE A 47 1.55 4.19 3.83
C ILE A 47 0.54 5.27 4.19
N GLN A 48 1.06 6.42 4.61
CA GLN A 48 0.23 7.48 5.15
C GLN A 48 -0.43 8.27 4.02
N ALA A 49 -1.13 9.35 4.38
CA ALA A 49 -1.99 10.06 3.42
C ALA A 49 -1.22 10.44 2.15
N ASN A 50 -1.80 10.16 1.00
CA ASN A 50 -1.27 10.52 -0.33
C ASN A 50 0.11 9.93 -0.63
N ALA A 51 0.59 8.97 0.14
CA ALA A 51 1.81 8.27 -0.21
C ALA A 51 1.53 7.32 -1.37
N ALA A 52 2.57 7.02 -2.16
CA ALA A 52 2.37 6.23 -3.37
C ALA A 52 3.48 5.22 -3.56
N LEU A 53 3.11 4.01 -3.99
CA LEU A 53 4.05 2.97 -4.40
C LEU A 53 3.99 2.84 -5.92
N GLY A 54 5.15 2.89 -6.56
CA GLY A 54 5.25 2.66 -7.99
C GLY A 54 5.03 1.19 -8.36
N TYR A 55 5.01 0.91 -9.66
CA TYR A 55 4.77 -0.45 -10.15
C TYR A 55 5.81 -1.41 -9.59
N GLY A 56 5.34 -2.54 -9.09
CA GLY A 56 6.19 -3.61 -8.62
C GLY A 56 7.01 -3.31 -7.37
N VAL A 57 6.82 -2.17 -6.75
CA VAL A 57 7.55 -1.80 -5.54
C VAL A 57 7.11 -2.69 -4.39
N LYS A 58 8.09 -3.17 -3.61
CA LYS A 58 7.81 -3.98 -2.43
C LYS A 58 8.29 -3.25 -1.19
N ILE A 59 7.38 -3.04 -0.25
CA ILE A 59 7.67 -2.39 1.02
C ILE A 59 7.75 -3.46 2.09
N GLU A 60 8.87 -3.47 2.81
CA GLU A 60 9.06 -4.46 3.88
C GLU A 60 8.10 -4.25 5.05
N GLY A 61 7.87 -5.31 5.80
CA GLY A 61 6.97 -5.26 6.94
C GLY A 61 7.38 -4.21 7.96
N GLY A 62 6.39 -3.55 8.53
CA GLY A 62 6.59 -2.57 9.59
C GLY A 62 7.06 -1.20 9.14
N ARG A 63 7.35 -1.03 7.84
CA ARG A 63 7.82 0.27 7.36
C ARG A 63 6.67 1.26 7.31
N ILE A 64 6.96 2.52 7.66
CA ILE A 64 5.99 3.61 7.60
C ILE A 64 6.47 4.62 6.56
N LEU A 65 5.63 4.87 5.55
CA LEU A 65 5.87 5.94 4.59
C LEU A 65 5.18 7.20 5.08
N ALA A 66 5.91 8.31 5.05
CA ALA A 66 5.37 9.60 5.46
C ALA A 66 4.29 10.07 4.49
N PRO A 67 3.42 11.00 4.92
CA PRO A 67 2.43 11.55 4.00
C PRO A 67 3.08 12.11 2.74
N GLY A 68 2.53 11.78 1.59
CA GLY A 68 3.02 12.26 0.31
C GLY A 68 4.29 11.60 -0.18
N GLU A 69 4.89 10.69 0.59
CA GLU A 69 6.12 10.03 0.16
C GLU A 69 5.85 9.10 -1.00
N ALA A 70 6.72 9.13 -2.01
CA ALA A 70 6.60 8.25 -3.16
C ALA A 70 7.83 7.35 -3.24
N VAL A 71 7.60 6.06 -3.46
CA VAL A 71 8.66 5.08 -3.66
C VAL A 71 8.56 4.56 -5.08
N ARG A 72 9.62 4.74 -5.85
CA ARG A 72 9.66 4.33 -7.25
C ARG A 72 10.44 3.04 -7.42
N SER A 73 10.05 2.28 -8.42
CA SER A 73 10.78 1.07 -8.78
C SER A 73 12.08 1.37 -9.49
#